data_18da4f00c5ee47bf3364186e52b1b609
#
_entry.id   18da4f00c5ee47bf3364186e52b1b609
#
_cell.length_a   1.000
_cell.length_b   1.000
_cell.length_c   1.000
_cell.angle_alpha   90.00
_cell.angle_beta   90.00
_cell.angle_gamma   90.00
#
_symmetry.space_group_name_H-M   'P 1'
#
loop_
_entity.id
_entity.type
_entity.pdbx_description
1 polymer ?
#
loop_
_entity_poly.entity_id
_entity_poly.type
_entity_poly.pdbx_seq_one_letter_code
_entity_poly.pdbx_strand_id
1 'polypeptide(L)'
;MQGDGLELIVRQKNTENSNLNLVVLDINGQWNDVAVGQGYAGTVLYDWAPNWGTDDDEGGNHIAKHHIDGSLNNIYSGQRNGNRNWYSGHTVNTYINGNNNKIWTMQTHDNSKTINATLTGDGHQAVIYQQGNGYHNASINLTEGTDPYNLFLNQRSWSKSYSLTGTCNTSGGCNVSVTQQ
;
A
#
# COMPACT_ATOMS: atom_id res chain seq x y z
N MET A 1 -8.89 1.61 17.76
CA MET A 1 -7.71 0.72 17.85
C MET A 1 -7.78 -0.05 19.15
N GLN A 2 -7.71 -1.34 19.09
CA GLN A 2 -7.74 -2.21 20.26
C GLN A 2 -6.74 -3.36 20.02
N GLY A 3 -5.80 -3.57 20.93
CA GLY A 3 -4.86 -4.69 20.83
C GLY A 3 -3.56 -4.44 21.61
N ASP A 4 -2.98 -5.51 22.12
CA ASP A 4 -1.64 -5.51 22.69
C ASP A 4 -0.60 -5.64 21.57
N GLY A 5 0.54 -4.94 21.68
CA GLY A 5 1.64 -5.05 20.72
C GLY A 5 1.39 -4.41 19.34
N LEU A 6 0.52 -3.42 19.25
CA LEU A 6 0.35 -2.63 18.04
C LEU A 6 1.53 -1.65 17.88
N GLU A 7 2.26 -1.76 16.77
CA GLU A 7 3.20 -0.73 16.36
C GLU A 7 2.58 0.13 15.25
N LEU A 8 2.56 1.45 15.45
CA LEU A 8 1.97 2.39 14.52
C LEU A 8 2.92 3.55 14.25
N ILE A 9 3.30 3.72 12.98
CA ILE A 9 4.07 4.86 12.52
C ILE A 9 3.30 5.59 11.42
N VAL A 10 2.95 6.84 11.66
CA VAL A 10 2.35 7.72 10.64
C VAL A 10 3.23 8.95 10.46
N ARG A 11 3.69 9.19 9.25
CA ARG A 11 4.45 10.39 8.89
C ARG A 11 3.78 11.08 7.72
N GLN A 12 3.46 12.35 7.91
CA GLN A 12 2.84 13.20 6.89
C GLN A 12 3.67 14.46 6.73
N LYS A 13 4.05 14.78 5.51
CA LYS A 13 4.65 16.06 5.14
C LYS A 13 3.79 16.70 4.07
N ASN A 14 3.50 17.97 4.26
CA ASN A 14 2.77 18.80 3.29
C ASN A 14 3.42 20.17 3.25
N THR A 15 3.72 20.69 2.08
CA THR A 15 4.40 21.99 1.92
C THR A 15 3.50 23.17 1.78
N GLU A 16 2.24 22.96 1.41
CA GLU A 16 1.33 24.07 1.18
C GLU A 16 -0.02 23.91 1.88
N ASN A 17 -0.59 25.04 2.26
CA ASN A 17 -1.76 25.17 3.15
C ASN A 17 -3.09 24.62 2.57
N SER A 18 -3.10 24.04 1.39
CA SER A 18 -4.35 23.64 0.71
C SER A 18 -4.55 22.14 0.48
N ASN A 19 -3.52 21.32 0.71
CA ASN A 19 -3.57 19.91 0.35
C ASN A 19 -3.49 19.02 1.60
N LEU A 20 -4.61 18.46 2.00
CA LEU A 20 -4.69 17.63 3.19
C LEU A 20 -4.33 16.18 2.89
N ASN A 21 -3.34 15.65 3.58
CA ASN A 21 -3.09 14.22 3.64
C ASN A 21 -4.00 13.57 4.69
N LEU A 22 -4.62 12.45 4.33
CA LEU A 22 -5.54 11.73 5.19
C LEU A 22 -5.05 10.31 5.46
N VAL A 23 -4.97 9.95 6.73
CA VAL A 23 -4.77 8.56 7.16
C VAL A 23 -5.93 8.15 8.05
N VAL A 24 -6.58 7.05 7.69
CA VAL A 24 -7.64 6.43 8.48
C VAL A 24 -7.23 5.00 8.79
N LEU A 25 -7.15 4.68 10.08
CA LEU A 25 -6.76 3.37 10.57
C LEU A 25 -7.85 2.82 11.47
N ASP A 26 -8.38 1.66 11.09
CA ASP A 26 -9.32 0.87 11.88
C ASP A 26 -8.72 -0.51 12.09
N ILE A 27 -8.20 -0.76 13.29
CA ILE A 27 -7.40 -1.95 13.58
C ILE A 27 -8.02 -2.68 14.77
N ASN A 28 -8.38 -3.92 14.54
CA ASN A 28 -8.88 -4.85 15.54
C ASN A 28 -7.99 -6.12 15.53
N GLY A 29 -7.29 -6.37 16.62
CA GLY A 29 -6.39 -7.51 16.74
C GLY A 29 -5.08 -7.14 17.45
N GLN A 30 -4.17 -8.09 17.55
CA GLN A 30 -2.92 -7.96 18.30
C GLN A 30 -1.70 -8.05 17.39
N TRP A 31 -0.59 -7.41 17.79
CA TRP A 31 0.70 -7.54 17.11
C TRP A 31 0.66 -7.15 15.64
N ASN A 32 -0.12 -6.11 15.30
CA ASN A 32 -0.15 -5.55 13.96
C ASN A 32 0.86 -4.39 13.85
N ASP A 33 1.67 -4.41 12.79
CA ASP A 33 2.60 -3.34 12.46
C ASP A 33 2.06 -2.53 11.28
N VAL A 34 1.82 -1.24 11.49
CA VAL A 34 1.28 -0.37 10.44
C VAL A 34 2.14 0.88 10.30
N ALA A 35 2.66 1.09 9.10
CA ALA A 35 3.42 2.27 8.77
C ALA A 35 2.88 2.98 7.53
N VAL A 36 2.63 4.28 7.65
CA VAL A 36 2.12 5.12 6.58
C VAL A 36 2.99 6.37 6.43
N GLY A 37 3.53 6.57 5.24
CA GLY A 37 4.26 7.78 4.85
C GLY A 37 3.57 8.51 3.72
N GLN A 38 3.25 9.78 3.89
CA GLN A 38 2.61 10.62 2.87
C GLN A 38 3.41 11.91 2.68
N GLY A 39 3.78 12.22 1.43
CA GLY A 39 4.60 13.37 1.10
C GLY A 39 6.04 13.27 1.60
N TYR A 40 6.51 12.10 1.97
CA TYR A 40 7.86 11.85 2.44
C TYR A 40 8.65 11.02 1.44
N ALA A 41 9.86 11.46 1.11
CA ALA A 41 10.85 10.63 0.44
C ALA A 41 11.29 9.49 1.36
N GLY A 42 11.24 8.30 0.85
CA GLY A 42 11.21 7.02 1.53
C GLY A 42 12.36 6.58 2.43
N THR A 43 13.01 7.44 3.16
CA THR A 43 14.20 7.01 3.91
C THR A 43 13.96 6.57 5.34
N VAL A 44 12.74 6.55 5.87
CA VAL A 44 12.64 6.49 7.32
C VAL A 44 11.54 5.63 7.90
N LEU A 45 10.82 4.84 7.12
CA LEU A 45 9.86 3.98 7.79
C LEU A 45 10.52 2.70 8.29
N TYR A 46 11.45 2.11 7.53
CA TYR A 46 12.23 0.93 7.95
C TYR A 46 13.50 0.78 7.12
N ASP A 47 14.55 0.19 7.69
CA ASP A 47 15.86 -0.07 7.04
C ASP A 47 15.77 -0.98 5.80
N TRP A 48 14.67 -1.65 5.59
CA TRP A 48 14.41 -2.55 4.47
C TRP A 48 13.51 -1.96 3.37
N ALA A 49 12.89 -0.81 3.60
CA ALA A 49 12.16 -0.12 2.53
C ALA A 49 13.18 0.31 1.46
N PRO A 50 12.96 -0.02 0.18
CA PRO A 50 13.88 0.38 -0.86
C PRO A 50 14.10 1.89 -0.79
N ASN A 51 15.35 2.31 -0.84
CA ASN A 51 15.72 3.72 -0.89
C ASN A 51 15.30 4.30 -2.25
N TRP A 52 14.12 4.90 -2.31
CA TRP A 52 13.51 5.40 -3.55
C TRP A 52 13.93 6.83 -3.88
N GLY A 53 15.05 7.26 -3.38
CA GLY A 53 15.61 8.58 -3.64
C GLY A 53 15.28 9.60 -2.55
N THR A 54 16.17 10.56 -2.43
CA THR A 54 16.15 11.64 -1.43
C THR A 54 15.38 12.88 -1.90
N ASP A 55 14.64 12.79 -2.99
CA ASP A 55 13.94 13.94 -3.51
C ASP A 55 12.83 14.33 -2.55
N ASP A 56 12.95 15.52 -2.00
CA ASP A 56 12.00 16.17 -1.09
C ASP A 56 10.70 16.56 -1.83
N ASP A 57 10.13 15.61 -2.56
CA ASP A 57 8.93 15.83 -3.33
C ASP A 57 7.73 15.91 -2.41
N GLU A 58 7.32 17.10 -2.23
CA GLU A 58 6.26 17.54 -1.37
C GLU A 58 4.96 17.51 -2.18
N GLY A 59 4.06 16.67 -1.80
CA GLY A 59 2.72 16.62 -2.38
C GLY A 59 1.67 16.39 -1.31
N GLY A 60 0.44 16.74 -1.62
CA GLY A 60 -0.69 16.54 -0.74
C GLY A 60 -1.82 15.76 -1.39
N ASN A 61 -2.98 15.76 -0.74
CA ASN A 61 -4.18 15.01 -1.15
C ASN A 61 -4.02 13.48 -1.15
N HIS A 62 -3.01 12.98 -0.45
CA HIS A 62 -2.86 11.54 -0.30
C HIS A 62 -3.87 10.98 0.69
N ILE A 63 -4.42 9.82 0.35
CA ILE A 63 -5.38 9.10 1.18
C ILE A 63 -4.86 7.69 1.43
N ALA A 64 -4.68 7.33 2.70
CA ALA A 64 -4.42 5.96 3.11
C ALA A 64 -5.50 5.51 4.09
N LYS A 65 -6.22 4.46 3.75
CA LYS A 65 -7.24 3.85 4.60
C LYS A 65 -6.90 2.37 4.78
N HIS A 66 -6.69 1.98 6.02
CA HIS A 66 -6.40 0.59 6.37
C HIS A 66 -7.41 0.10 7.40
N HIS A 67 -8.17 -0.93 7.02
CA HIS A 67 -9.01 -1.68 7.93
C HIS A 67 -8.39 -3.06 8.12
N ILE A 68 -8.12 -3.42 9.37
CA ILE A 68 -7.45 -4.66 9.74
C ILE A 68 -8.26 -5.35 10.82
N ASP A 69 -8.73 -6.54 10.52
CA ASP A 69 -9.38 -7.44 11.47
C ASP A 69 -8.58 -8.75 11.53
N GLY A 70 -7.75 -8.88 12.57
CA GLY A 70 -6.82 -9.98 12.74
C GLY A 70 -5.50 -9.56 13.36
N SER A 71 -4.58 -10.51 13.48
CA SER A 71 -3.34 -10.32 14.24
C SER A 71 -2.09 -10.61 13.41
N LEU A 72 -0.95 -10.08 13.83
CA LEU A 72 0.36 -10.30 13.19
C LEU A 72 0.42 -9.79 11.73
N ASN A 73 -0.40 -8.81 11.38
CA ASN A 73 -0.39 -8.25 10.04
C ASN A 73 0.61 -7.09 9.93
N ASN A 74 1.34 -7.04 8.80
CA ASN A 74 2.32 -6.00 8.51
C ASN A 74 1.90 -5.18 7.29
N ILE A 75 1.55 -3.92 7.50
CA ILE A 75 1.06 -3.02 6.46
C ILE A 75 1.98 -1.81 6.32
N TYR A 76 2.43 -1.56 5.09
CA TYR A 76 3.28 -0.42 4.78
C TYR A 76 2.76 0.31 3.55
N SER A 77 2.55 1.61 3.68
CA SER A 77 2.07 2.45 2.59
C SER A 77 2.90 3.72 2.46
N GLY A 78 3.53 3.88 1.30
CA GLY A 78 4.26 5.08 0.92
C GLY A 78 3.56 5.80 -0.24
N GLN A 79 3.30 7.09 -0.10
CA GLN A 79 2.66 7.92 -1.11
C GLN A 79 3.42 9.24 -1.25
N ARG A 80 3.86 9.56 -2.47
CA ARG A 80 4.49 10.86 -2.77
C ARG A 80 4.18 11.29 -4.20
N ASN A 81 4.00 12.57 -4.42
CA ASN A 81 3.93 13.15 -5.77
C ASN A 81 5.34 13.43 -6.31
N GLY A 82 5.46 13.59 -7.62
CA GLY A 82 6.63 14.16 -8.25
C GLY A 82 6.58 15.70 -8.26
N ASN A 83 7.67 16.32 -8.65
CA ASN A 83 7.90 17.78 -8.63
C ASN A 83 6.95 18.64 -9.45
N ARG A 84 6.01 18.09 -10.20
CA ARG A 84 5.26 18.84 -11.20
C ARG A 84 3.75 18.94 -10.99
N ASN A 85 3.17 18.15 -10.09
CA ASN A 85 1.72 18.14 -9.93
C ASN A 85 1.31 18.02 -8.47
N TRP A 86 1.27 19.11 -7.79
CA TRP A 86 0.99 19.24 -6.35
C TRP A 86 -0.47 18.92 -5.98
N TYR A 87 -1.35 18.77 -6.98
CA TYR A 87 -2.79 18.61 -6.78
C TYR A 87 -3.29 17.16 -6.91
N SER A 88 -2.50 16.25 -7.46
CA SER A 88 -2.92 14.87 -7.65
C SER A 88 -2.48 13.99 -6.49
N GLY A 89 -3.39 13.68 -5.60
CA GLY A 89 -3.13 12.75 -4.51
C GLY A 89 -3.21 11.29 -4.93
N HIS A 90 -2.51 10.43 -4.21
CA HIS A 90 -2.59 8.98 -4.36
C HIS A 90 -3.54 8.39 -3.33
N THR A 91 -4.21 7.31 -3.67
CA THR A 91 -5.14 6.63 -2.78
C THR A 91 -4.73 5.17 -2.58
N VAL A 92 -4.63 4.76 -1.32
CA VAL A 92 -4.52 3.36 -0.90
C VAL A 92 -5.68 3.03 0.02
N ASN A 93 -6.43 2.00 -0.33
CA ASN A 93 -7.42 1.41 0.55
C ASN A 93 -7.08 -0.06 0.72
N THR A 94 -6.88 -0.51 1.95
CA THR A 94 -6.71 -1.94 2.24
C THR A 94 -7.75 -2.41 3.24
N TYR A 95 -8.25 -3.59 2.99
CA TYR A 95 -9.09 -4.34 3.90
C TYR A 95 -8.46 -5.71 4.13
N ILE A 96 -8.07 -6.00 5.35
CA ILE A 96 -7.45 -7.26 5.74
C ILE A 96 -8.31 -7.93 6.80
N ASN A 97 -8.73 -9.15 6.51
CA ASN A 97 -9.46 -10.00 7.44
C ASN A 97 -8.73 -11.35 7.55
N GLY A 98 -7.91 -11.49 8.58
CA GLY A 98 -7.06 -12.64 8.79
C GLY A 98 -5.73 -12.29 9.46
N ASN A 99 -4.88 -13.29 9.61
CA ASN A 99 -3.65 -13.17 10.37
C ASN A 99 -2.41 -13.31 9.50
N ASN A 100 -1.30 -12.75 9.97
CA ASN A 100 0.01 -12.93 9.36
C ASN A 100 0.06 -12.48 7.88
N ASN A 101 -0.77 -11.52 7.50
CA ASN A 101 -0.76 -10.97 6.16
C ASN A 101 0.25 -9.82 6.05
N LYS A 102 0.81 -9.65 4.86
CA LYS A 102 1.80 -8.62 4.57
C LYS A 102 1.44 -7.88 3.31
N ILE A 103 1.32 -6.56 3.40
CA ILE A 103 1.09 -5.72 2.25
C ILE A 103 2.03 -4.51 2.24
N TRP A 104 2.73 -4.31 1.13
CA TRP A 104 3.58 -3.16 0.91
C TRP A 104 3.11 -2.42 -0.32
N THR A 105 2.85 -1.15 -0.18
CA THR A 105 2.44 -0.32 -1.31
C THR A 105 3.34 0.90 -1.43
N MET A 106 3.68 1.24 -2.66
CA MET A 106 4.38 2.47 -2.98
C MET A 106 3.76 3.13 -4.19
N GLN A 107 3.35 4.37 -4.05
CA GLN A 107 2.81 5.20 -5.13
C GLN A 107 3.66 6.46 -5.25
N THR A 108 4.26 6.65 -6.42
CA THR A 108 5.21 7.76 -6.63
C THR A 108 4.98 8.48 -7.95
N HIS A 109 5.48 9.69 -8.07
CA HIS A 109 5.41 10.61 -9.21
C HIS A 109 4.03 11.21 -9.42
N ASP A 110 3.91 12.00 -10.50
CA ASP A 110 2.72 12.77 -10.81
C ASP A 110 1.53 11.89 -11.21
N ASN A 111 0.37 12.49 -11.23
CA ASN A 111 -0.93 11.90 -11.51
C ASN A 111 -1.40 10.88 -10.45
N SER A 112 -2.68 10.85 -10.26
CA SER A 112 -3.31 10.05 -9.22
C SER A 112 -3.15 8.56 -9.47
N LYS A 113 -2.80 7.84 -8.42
CA LYS A 113 -2.70 6.38 -8.41
C LYS A 113 -3.62 5.81 -7.36
N THR A 114 -4.27 4.71 -7.68
CA THR A 114 -5.22 4.07 -6.78
C THR A 114 -4.85 2.61 -6.56
N ILE A 115 -4.82 2.19 -5.33
CA ILE A 115 -4.72 0.79 -4.92
C ILE A 115 -5.92 0.48 -4.04
N ASN A 116 -6.67 -0.57 -4.41
CA ASN A 116 -7.69 -1.17 -3.57
C ASN A 116 -7.30 -2.64 -3.38
N ALA A 117 -6.95 -3.01 -2.17
CA ALA A 117 -6.54 -4.37 -1.86
C ALA A 117 -7.41 -4.96 -0.76
N THR A 118 -7.94 -6.15 -0.99
CA THR A 118 -8.67 -6.94 -0.01
C THR A 118 -7.96 -8.27 0.14
N LEU A 119 -7.55 -8.60 1.36
CA LEU A 119 -6.95 -9.86 1.71
C LEU A 119 -7.85 -10.55 2.76
N THR A 120 -8.34 -11.73 2.43
CA THR A 120 -9.18 -12.52 3.33
C THR A 120 -8.55 -13.88 3.53
N GLY A 121 -8.20 -14.21 4.77
CA GLY A 121 -7.45 -15.39 5.14
C GLY A 121 -6.04 -15.05 5.66
N ASP A 122 -5.24 -16.06 5.86
CA ASP A 122 -3.97 -15.96 6.54
C ASP A 122 -2.76 -16.03 5.59
N GLY A 123 -1.68 -15.36 5.95
CA GLY A 123 -0.37 -15.52 5.32
C GLY A 123 -0.21 -14.91 3.92
N HIS A 124 -1.18 -14.14 3.42
CA HIS A 124 -1.05 -13.50 2.11
C HIS A 124 0.06 -12.46 2.10
N GLN A 125 0.76 -12.38 0.98
CA GLN A 125 1.75 -11.33 0.71
C GLN A 125 1.42 -10.60 -0.58
N ALA A 126 1.37 -9.28 -0.51
CA ALA A 126 1.17 -8.41 -1.67
C ALA A 126 2.22 -7.29 -1.66
N VAL A 127 2.92 -7.11 -2.74
CA VAL A 127 3.91 -6.04 -2.94
C VAL A 127 3.51 -5.28 -4.19
N ILE A 128 3.16 -4.03 -4.06
CA ILE A 128 2.58 -3.24 -5.15
C ILE A 128 3.38 -1.94 -5.31
N TYR A 129 3.86 -1.70 -6.52
CA TYR A 129 4.50 -0.44 -6.91
C TYR A 129 3.74 0.19 -8.06
N GLN A 130 3.38 1.47 -7.91
CA GLN A 130 2.84 2.29 -9.00
C GLN A 130 3.74 3.52 -9.16
N GLN A 131 4.45 3.59 -10.25
CA GLN A 131 5.49 4.58 -10.52
C GLN A 131 5.30 5.25 -11.88
N GLY A 132 5.88 6.44 -12.04
CA GLY A 132 5.83 7.20 -13.29
C GLY A 132 4.64 8.14 -13.37
N ASN A 133 4.58 8.91 -14.46
CA ASN A 133 3.65 10.03 -14.60
C ASN A 133 2.26 9.62 -15.12
N GLY A 134 1.96 8.32 -15.16
CA GLY A 134 0.64 7.82 -15.58
C GLY A 134 -0.35 7.70 -14.43
N TYR A 135 -1.64 7.67 -14.78
CA TYR A 135 -2.68 7.23 -13.86
C TYR A 135 -2.62 5.71 -13.74
N HIS A 136 -2.39 5.19 -12.55
CA HIS A 136 -2.35 3.77 -12.32
C HIS A 136 -3.49 3.33 -11.41
N ASN A 137 -4.09 2.21 -11.72
CA ASN A 137 -5.12 1.61 -10.90
C ASN A 137 -4.81 0.12 -10.67
N ALA A 138 -4.82 -0.32 -9.43
CA ALA A 138 -4.74 -1.72 -9.05
C ALA A 138 -5.90 -2.05 -8.11
N SER A 139 -6.70 -3.04 -8.50
CA SER A 139 -7.74 -3.62 -7.65
C SER A 139 -7.44 -5.09 -7.44
N ILE A 140 -7.23 -5.49 -6.22
CA ILE A 140 -6.73 -6.82 -5.86
C ILE A 140 -7.59 -7.38 -4.76
N ASN A 141 -8.11 -8.58 -4.99
CA ASN A 141 -8.87 -9.34 -4.01
C ASN A 141 -8.30 -10.75 -3.94
N LEU A 142 -7.66 -11.08 -2.85
CA LEU A 142 -7.07 -12.38 -2.57
C LEU A 142 -7.88 -13.03 -1.45
N THR A 143 -8.43 -14.18 -1.74
CA THR A 143 -9.20 -14.96 -0.77
C THR A 143 -8.46 -16.26 -0.48
N GLU A 144 -8.36 -16.63 0.77
CA GLU A 144 -7.80 -17.89 1.20
C GLU A 144 -8.57 -19.05 0.59
N GLY A 145 -7.81 -20.01 0.07
CA GLY A 145 -8.26 -21.34 -0.25
C GLY A 145 -7.59 -22.33 0.70
N THR A 146 -6.72 -23.17 0.15
CA THR A 146 -5.88 -24.11 0.94
C THR A 146 -4.56 -23.47 1.36
N ASP A 147 -4.07 -22.48 0.63
CA ASP A 147 -2.77 -21.85 0.82
C ASP A 147 -2.78 -20.36 0.46
N PRO A 148 -1.83 -19.56 0.96
CA PRO A 148 -1.79 -18.14 0.74
C PRO A 148 -1.37 -17.75 -0.68
N TYR A 149 -1.67 -16.50 -1.05
CA TYR A 149 -1.15 -15.85 -2.23
C TYR A 149 0.16 -15.11 -1.95
N ASN A 150 1.07 -15.18 -2.92
CA ASN A 150 2.15 -14.22 -3.07
C ASN A 150 1.94 -13.42 -4.35
N LEU A 151 1.69 -12.14 -4.22
CA LEU A 151 1.49 -11.24 -5.35
C LEU A 151 2.61 -10.20 -5.39
N PHE A 152 3.15 -9.99 -6.58
CA PHE A 152 3.97 -8.82 -6.90
C PHE A 152 3.36 -8.12 -8.11
N LEU A 153 3.02 -6.84 -7.97
CA LEU A 153 2.52 -5.98 -9.06
C LEU A 153 3.42 -4.75 -9.20
N ASN A 154 3.83 -4.46 -10.44
CA ASN A 154 4.59 -3.27 -10.75
C ASN A 154 4.02 -2.59 -11.99
N GLN A 155 3.54 -1.35 -11.84
CA GLN A 155 3.00 -0.53 -12.92
C GLN A 155 3.89 0.70 -13.11
N ARG A 156 4.41 0.91 -14.31
CA ARG A 156 5.34 2.00 -14.62
C ARG A 156 4.94 2.78 -15.88
N SER A 157 5.49 3.98 -16.01
CA SER A 157 5.43 4.88 -17.15
C SER A 157 4.05 5.45 -17.42
N TRP A 158 3.34 4.98 -18.43
CA TRP A 158 2.02 5.48 -18.82
C TRP A 158 0.90 4.81 -17.99
N SER A 159 -0.29 5.33 -18.13
CA SER A 159 -1.46 4.85 -17.37
C SER A 159 -1.69 3.35 -17.54
N LYS A 160 -1.84 2.63 -16.44
CA LYS A 160 -2.04 1.19 -16.38
C LYS A 160 -3.19 0.85 -15.44
N SER A 161 -3.94 -0.18 -15.81
CA SER A 161 -4.98 -0.74 -14.94
C SER A 161 -4.79 -2.25 -14.80
N TYR A 162 -4.96 -2.75 -13.61
CA TYR A 162 -4.91 -4.17 -13.32
C TYR A 162 -5.96 -4.55 -12.29
N SER A 163 -6.65 -5.63 -12.53
CA SER A 163 -7.59 -6.20 -11.56
C SER A 163 -7.33 -7.70 -11.43
N LEU A 164 -7.23 -8.17 -10.21
CA LEU A 164 -7.11 -9.57 -9.86
C LEU A 164 -8.14 -9.90 -8.77
N THR A 165 -8.90 -10.96 -8.99
CA THR A 165 -9.71 -11.59 -7.95
C THR A 165 -9.46 -13.07 -8.02
N GLY A 166 -9.13 -13.69 -6.89
CA GLY A 166 -8.80 -15.11 -6.91
C GLY A 166 -8.82 -15.77 -5.54
N THR A 167 -8.99 -17.09 -5.59
CA THR A 167 -8.86 -17.99 -4.44
C THR A 167 -7.72 -18.98 -4.72
N CYS A 168 -6.78 -19.11 -3.80
CA CYS A 168 -5.67 -20.05 -3.95
C CYS A 168 -6.07 -21.43 -3.39
N ASN A 169 -6.19 -22.41 -4.27
CA ASN A 169 -6.54 -23.78 -3.93
C ASN A 169 -5.42 -24.80 -4.27
N THR A 170 -4.19 -24.32 -4.36
CA THR A 170 -3.04 -25.11 -4.76
C THR A 170 -2.09 -25.30 -3.59
N SER A 171 -1.76 -26.55 -3.25
CA SER A 171 -0.76 -26.85 -2.21
C SER A 171 0.58 -26.19 -2.53
N GLY A 172 1.09 -25.41 -1.58
CA GLY A 172 2.31 -24.61 -1.72
C GLY A 172 2.08 -23.17 -2.13
N GLY A 173 0.81 -22.74 -2.22
CA GLY A 173 0.43 -21.34 -2.46
C GLY A 173 0.39 -20.93 -3.93
N CYS A 174 -0.15 -19.75 -4.18
CA CYS A 174 -0.27 -19.18 -5.51
C CYS A 174 0.67 -17.97 -5.66
N ASN A 175 1.50 -18.00 -6.70
CA ASN A 175 2.41 -16.92 -7.01
C ASN A 175 1.93 -16.17 -8.25
N VAL A 176 1.73 -14.87 -8.13
CA VAL A 176 1.35 -13.99 -9.23
C VAL A 176 2.37 -12.86 -9.35
N SER A 177 2.98 -12.72 -10.51
CA SER A 177 3.89 -11.61 -10.80
C SER A 177 3.42 -10.87 -12.04
N VAL A 178 3.18 -9.58 -11.91
CA VAL A 178 2.72 -8.72 -13.00
C VAL A 178 3.62 -7.50 -13.11
N THR A 179 4.15 -7.27 -14.30
CA THR A 179 4.90 -6.05 -14.62
C THR A 179 4.30 -5.42 -15.86
N GLN A 180 3.86 -4.16 -15.73
CA GLN A 180 3.33 -3.33 -16.80
C GLN A 180 4.24 -2.10 -16.96
N GLN A 181 4.87 -1.98 -18.11
CA GLN A 181 5.82 -0.90 -18.47
C GLN A 181 5.22 0.04 -19.52
#